data_55dee6666743eb363e158146fce1b3bf
#
_entry.id   55dee6666743eb363e158146fce1b3bf
#
_cell.length_a   1.000
_cell.length_b   1.000
_cell.length_c   1.000
_cell.angle_alpha   90.00
_cell.angle_beta   90.00
_cell.angle_gamma   90.00
#
_symmetry.space_group_name_H-M   'P 1'
#
loop_
_entity.id
_entity.type
_entity.pdbx_description
1 polymer ?
#
loop_
_entity_poly.entity_id
_entity_poly.type
_entity_poly.pdbx_seq_one_letter_code
_entity_poly.pdbx_strand_id
1 'polypeptide(L)'
;MNAAAVDRYQSLPYARCGRSGLQLPRISLGLWQNFGGTTPFEKAREMVLKSFDHGITHFDLANNYGPPPGSAEENFGRILATDLAAYRDELIVSTKAGYFMWPGPYGEWGSRKYLLASLDQSLKRLKLDYVDIFYSHRFDPDTPLEETMGALETAVRSGKALYVGISSYGPEKTREAAAILRELKVPFVIHQPSYSLLNRWVEQGLLNVLEQEGIGCIAFSPLAQGLLTTKYLNGIPDSSRAVQNESFRKSMLTEANLSHVRALNEIAQRRGQSLAQMAIAWVLRKPAITSALVGASSWPQIEECLGALRNGSFQQEELDRIDAHAADGGLNIWAASSQSG
;
A
#
# COMPACT_ATOMS: atom_id res chain seq x y z
N MET A 1 -27.94 6.25 -7.32
CA MET A 1 -26.91 5.23 -7.03
C MET A 1 -26.49 4.60 -8.35
N ASN A 2 -25.21 4.66 -8.72
CA ASN A 2 -24.72 3.87 -9.84
C ASN A 2 -24.75 2.39 -9.42
N ALA A 3 -25.39 1.54 -10.22
CA ALA A 3 -25.26 0.11 -10.03
C ALA A 3 -23.84 -0.31 -10.46
N ALA A 4 -23.10 -0.97 -9.58
CA ALA A 4 -21.77 -1.49 -9.90
C ALA A 4 -21.86 -2.60 -10.95
N ALA A 5 -20.76 -2.81 -11.70
CA ALA A 5 -20.69 -3.86 -12.72
C ALA A 5 -20.99 -5.24 -12.10
N VAL A 6 -21.88 -6.00 -12.74
CA VAL A 6 -22.37 -7.30 -12.22
C VAL A 6 -21.27 -8.36 -12.24
N ASP A 7 -20.36 -8.28 -13.20
CA ASP A 7 -19.27 -9.23 -13.44
C ASP A 7 -17.93 -8.78 -12.85
N ARG A 8 -17.92 -7.73 -11.99
CA ARG A 8 -16.70 -7.12 -11.42
C ARG A 8 -15.74 -8.12 -10.77
N TYR A 9 -16.27 -9.18 -10.16
CA TYR A 9 -15.44 -10.20 -9.48
C TYR A 9 -14.83 -11.25 -10.41
N GLN A 10 -15.16 -11.23 -11.70
CA GLN A 10 -14.63 -12.18 -12.68
C GLN A 10 -13.33 -11.67 -13.33
N SER A 11 -13.06 -10.38 -13.23
CA SER A 11 -11.94 -9.73 -13.93
C SER A 11 -10.64 -9.73 -13.15
N LEU A 12 -10.68 -9.95 -11.83
CA LEU A 12 -9.53 -9.79 -10.94
C LEU A 12 -9.38 -10.98 -9.97
N PRO A 13 -8.21 -11.65 -9.92
CA PRO A 13 -7.97 -12.69 -8.94
C PRO A 13 -7.78 -12.14 -7.53
N TYR A 14 -8.18 -12.93 -6.52
CA TYR A 14 -8.04 -12.64 -5.10
C TYR A 14 -7.06 -13.61 -4.44
N ALA A 15 -6.38 -13.15 -3.39
CA ALA A 15 -5.47 -13.97 -2.60
C ALA A 15 -5.75 -13.82 -1.10
N ARG A 16 -5.55 -14.89 -0.34
CA ARG A 16 -5.70 -14.85 1.12
C ARG A 16 -4.60 -14.00 1.77
N CYS A 17 -4.97 -13.26 2.80
CA CYS A 17 -4.03 -12.63 3.71
C CYS A 17 -3.43 -13.68 4.65
N GLY A 18 -2.30 -14.25 4.27
CA GLY A 18 -1.66 -15.31 5.04
C GLY A 18 -2.60 -16.48 5.29
N ARG A 19 -2.75 -16.88 6.56
CA ARG A 19 -3.65 -17.97 7.00
C ARG A 19 -5.03 -17.50 7.45
N SER A 20 -5.35 -16.20 7.29
CA SER A 20 -6.65 -15.66 7.68
C SER A 20 -7.76 -15.97 6.66
N GLY A 21 -9.01 -15.73 7.03
CA GLY A 21 -10.16 -15.80 6.11
C GLY A 21 -10.25 -14.61 5.15
N LEU A 22 -9.50 -13.53 5.41
CA LEU A 22 -9.53 -12.32 4.59
C LEU A 22 -8.89 -12.56 3.23
N GLN A 23 -9.54 -12.10 2.17
CA GLN A 23 -9.02 -12.12 0.81
C GLN A 23 -8.93 -10.71 0.26
N LEU A 24 -7.79 -10.39 -0.37
CA LEU A 24 -7.61 -9.13 -1.07
C LEU A 24 -7.49 -9.36 -2.58
N PRO A 25 -7.91 -8.40 -3.41
CA PRO A 25 -7.60 -8.41 -4.82
C PRO A 25 -6.07 -8.36 -5.01
N ARG A 26 -5.55 -9.02 -6.04
CA ARG A 26 -4.10 -9.00 -6.32
C ARG A 26 -3.54 -7.60 -6.56
N ILE A 27 -4.41 -6.64 -6.91
CA ILE A 27 -4.09 -5.21 -6.99
C ILE A 27 -5.10 -4.45 -6.12
N SER A 28 -4.59 -3.64 -5.20
CA SER A 28 -5.36 -2.77 -4.31
C SER A 28 -5.10 -1.31 -4.65
N LEU A 29 -6.05 -0.42 -4.37
CA LEU A 29 -5.91 1.02 -4.62
C LEU A 29 -5.50 1.79 -3.36
N GLY A 30 -4.33 2.44 -3.42
CA GLY A 30 -3.85 3.35 -2.39
C GLY A 30 -4.33 4.78 -2.65
N LEU A 31 -4.96 5.39 -1.66
CA LEU A 31 -5.59 6.71 -1.78
C LEU A 31 -4.69 7.85 -1.27
N TRP A 32 -3.38 7.72 -1.45
CA TRP A 32 -2.43 8.77 -1.08
C TRP A 32 -2.29 9.82 -2.20
N GLN A 33 -2.10 11.09 -1.84
CA GLN A 33 -1.84 12.28 -2.69
C GLN A 33 -2.95 12.65 -3.69
N ASN A 34 -3.37 11.75 -4.59
CA ASN A 34 -4.29 12.07 -5.69
C ASN A 34 -5.78 11.95 -5.31
N PHE A 35 -6.08 11.75 -4.03
CA PHE A 35 -7.44 11.58 -3.51
C PHE A 35 -7.78 12.63 -2.42
N GLY A 36 -6.85 13.55 -2.13
CA GLY A 36 -7.04 14.62 -1.17
C GLY A 36 -7.72 15.85 -1.73
N GLY A 37 -7.68 16.94 -0.94
CA GLY A 37 -8.37 18.20 -1.24
C GLY A 37 -7.79 18.99 -2.42
N THR A 38 -6.60 18.66 -2.90
CA THR A 38 -5.98 19.31 -4.08
C THR A 38 -6.35 18.65 -5.41
N THR A 39 -7.01 17.50 -5.38
CA THR A 39 -7.54 16.81 -6.56
C THR A 39 -9.04 17.09 -6.72
N PRO A 40 -9.54 17.42 -7.93
CA PRO A 40 -10.98 17.54 -8.15
C PRO A 40 -11.73 16.28 -7.68
N PHE A 41 -12.73 16.47 -6.84
CA PHE A 41 -13.47 15.36 -6.21
C PHE A 41 -14.00 14.34 -7.23
N GLU A 42 -14.59 14.84 -8.35
CA GLU A 42 -15.17 13.96 -9.38
C GLU A 42 -14.11 13.06 -10.04
N LYS A 43 -12.86 13.53 -10.14
CA LYS A 43 -11.75 12.71 -10.65
C LYS A 43 -11.38 11.59 -9.67
N ALA A 44 -11.31 11.90 -8.39
CA ALA A 44 -11.06 10.90 -7.34
C ALA A 44 -12.21 9.89 -7.29
N ARG A 45 -13.45 10.38 -7.36
CA ARG A 45 -14.66 9.56 -7.38
C ARG A 45 -14.70 8.63 -8.60
N GLU A 46 -14.40 9.12 -9.81
CA GLU A 46 -14.30 8.29 -11.02
C GLU A 46 -13.30 7.14 -10.84
N MET A 47 -12.10 7.44 -10.34
CA MET A 47 -11.07 6.41 -10.13
C MET A 47 -11.52 5.34 -9.14
N VAL A 48 -12.17 5.71 -8.05
CA VAL A 48 -12.69 4.76 -7.04
C VAL A 48 -13.79 3.89 -7.63
N LEU A 49 -14.79 4.47 -8.28
CA LEU A 49 -15.93 3.72 -8.83
C LEU A 49 -15.48 2.76 -9.95
N LYS A 50 -14.67 3.24 -10.90
CA LYS A 50 -14.12 2.38 -11.94
C LYS A 50 -13.25 1.26 -11.38
N SER A 51 -12.49 1.52 -10.32
CA SER A 51 -11.70 0.48 -9.65
C SER A 51 -12.60 -0.59 -9.06
N PHE A 52 -13.68 -0.21 -8.39
CA PHE A 52 -14.64 -1.16 -7.85
C PHE A 52 -15.33 -1.96 -8.97
N ASP A 53 -15.73 -1.32 -10.07
CA ASP A 53 -16.33 -1.98 -11.24
C ASP A 53 -15.40 -2.99 -11.91
N HIS A 54 -14.08 -2.90 -11.66
CA HIS A 54 -13.07 -3.84 -12.16
C HIS A 54 -12.55 -4.81 -11.06
N GLY A 55 -13.25 -4.94 -9.95
CA GLY A 55 -12.95 -5.91 -8.91
C GLY A 55 -11.94 -5.47 -7.86
N ILE A 56 -11.49 -4.20 -7.85
CA ILE A 56 -10.69 -3.69 -6.73
C ILE A 56 -11.63 -3.41 -5.55
N THR A 57 -11.61 -4.30 -4.57
CA THR A 57 -12.45 -4.18 -3.37
C THR A 57 -11.69 -3.60 -2.17
N HIS A 58 -10.35 -3.50 -2.23
CA HIS A 58 -9.54 -2.96 -1.17
C HIS A 58 -9.07 -1.54 -1.48
N PHE A 59 -9.46 -0.61 -0.62
CA PHE A 59 -9.10 0.81 -0.63
C PHE A 59 -8.29 1.14 0.63
N ASP A 60 -7.04 1.56 0.42
CA ASP A 60 -6.07 1.76 1.49
C ASP A 60 -5.81 3.25 1.74
N LEU A 61 -6.07 3.67 2.97
CA LEU A 61 -5.92 5.04 3.44
C LEU A 61 -4.93 5.13 4.61
N ALA A 62 -4.74 6.33 5.10
CA ALA A 62 -4.14 6.66 6.39
C ALA A 62 -4.68 8.02 6.86
N ASN A 63 -4.63 8.25 8.18
CA ASN A 63 -5.10 9.49 8.78
C ASN A 63 -4.46 10.75 8.18
N ASN A 64 -3.17 10.65 7.78
CA ASN A 64 -2.39 11.75 7.22
C ASN A 64 -2.45 11.87 5.68
N TYR A 65 -3.23 11.01 4.99
CA TYR A 65 -3.31 11.08 3.52
C TYR A 65 -4.10 12.30 3.03
N GLY A 66 -3.59 12.88 1.96
CA GLY A 66 -4.09 14.11 1.36
C GLY A 66 -3.21 14.53 0.18
N PRO A 67 -2.77 15.79 0.07
CA PRO A 67 -2.94 16.94 0.98
C PRO A 67 -4.34 17.57 0.94
N PRO A 68 -4.74 18.30 2.00
CA PRO A 68 -4.15 18.34 3.33
C PRO A 68 -4.38 17.02 4.10
N PRO A 69 -3.65 16.75 5.21
CA PRO A 69 -3.85 15.53 6.00
C PRO A 69 -5.31 15.32 6.40
N GLY A 70 -5.81 14.08 6.23
CA GLY A 70 -7.21 13.70 6.47
C GLY A 70 -8.15 13.87 5.29
N SER A 71 -7.81 14.70 4.31
CA SER A 71 -8.73 15.01 3.20
C SER A 71 -8.99 13.82 2.26
N ALA A 72 -8.07 12.85 2.18
CA ALA A 72 -8.31 11.63 1.43
C ALA A 72 -9.41 10.77 2.08
N GLU A 73 -9.39 10.64 3.41
CA GLU A 73 -10.45 9.96 4.16
C GLU A 73 -11.79 10.70 4.05
N GLU A 74 -11.81 12.03 4.09
CA GLU A 74 -13.03 12.84 3.91
C GLU A 74 -13.65 12.62 2.52
N ASN A 75 -12.84 12.67 1.46
CA ASN A 75 -13.31 12.44 0.09
C ASN A 75 -13.82 11.01 -0.10
N PHE A 76 -13.07 10.02 0.39
CA PHE A 76 -13.50 8.63 0.30
C PHE A 76 -14.75 8.37 1.14
N GLY A 77 -14.88 8.95 2.32
CA GLY A 77 -16.09 8.90 3.15
C GLY A 77 -17.33 9.50 2.48
N ARG A 78 -17.15 10.54 1.63
CA ARG A 78 -18.24 11.06 0.79
C ARG A 78 -18.65 10.03 -0.26
N ILE A 79 -17.68 9.41 -0.97
CA ILE A 79 -17.95 8.40 -2.00
C ILE A 79 -18.64 7.17 -1.36
N LEU A 80 -18.15 6.71 -0.20
CA LEU A 80 -18.79 5.61 0.54
C LEU A 80 -20.25 5.92 0.85
N ALA A 81 -20.54 7.09 1.39
CA ALA A 81 -21.89 7.46 1.81
C ALA A 81 -22.86 7.68 0.65
N THR A 82 -22.38 8.12 -0.53
CA THR A 82 -23.25 8.47 -1.67
C THR A 82 -23.33 7.37 -2.72
N ASP A 83 -22.21 6.73 -3.03
CA ASP A 83 -22.10 5.83 -4.18
C ASP A 83 -21.96 4.36 -3.80
N LEU A 84 -21.21 4.07 -2.71
CA LEU A 84 -20.82 2.72 -2.32
C LEU A 84 -21.51 2.22 -1.03
N ALA A 85 -22.47 2.96 -0.47
CA ALA A 85 -23.13 2.59 0.77
C ALA A 85 -23.79 1.20 0.71
N ALA A 86 -24.39 0.83 -0.41
CA ALA A 86 -25.01 -0.47 -0.62
C ALA A 86 -24.00 -1.63 -0.73
N TYR A 87 -22.72 -1.32 -0.91
CA TYR A 87 -21.63 -2.28 -1.14
C TYR A 87 -20.63 -2.32 0.02
N ARG A 88 -20.93 -1.69 1.17
CA ARG A 88 -19.98 -1.63 2.31
C ARG A 88 -19.43 -3.00 2.70
N ASP A 89 -20.27 -4.01 2.72
CA ASP A 89 -19.89 -5.38 3.12
C ASP A 89 -19.06 -6.13 2.06
N GLU A 90 -18.98 -5.59 0.84
CA GLU A 90 -18.13 -6.10 -0.23
C GLU A 90 -16.76 -5.43 -0.28
N LEU A 91 -16.55 -4.36 0.51
CA LEU A 91 -15.35 -3.55 0.51
C LEU A 91 -14.45 -3.90 1.71
N ILE A 92 -13.15 -3.82 1.47
CA ILE A 92 -12.13 -3.77 2.50
C ILE A 92 -11.61 -2.34 2.56
N VAL A 93 -11.89 -1.65 3.66
CA VAL A 93 -11.43 -0.28 3.92
C VAL A 93 -10.36 -0.34 5.01
N SER A 94 -9.15 0.10 4.69
CA SER A 94 -8.07 0.17 5.66
C SER A 94 -7.64 1.61 5.93
N THR A 95 -7.26 1.89 7.17
CA THR A 95 -6.60 3.14 7.55
C THR A 95 -5.49 2.91 8.56
N LYS A 96 -4.65 3.92 8.77
CA LYS A 96 -3.40 3.82 9.52
C LYS A 96 -3.18 5.08 10.34
N ALA A 97 -2.44 4.95 11.44
CA ALA A 97 -1.91 6.07 12.21
C ALA A 97 -0.44 5.83 12.60
N GLY A 98 0.38 6.87 12.61
CA GLY A 98 1.80 6.80 12.95
C GLY A 98 2.60 8.03 12.53
N TYR A 99 2.16 8.75 11.50
CA TYR A 99 2.79 9.98 11.03
C TYR A 99 2.09 11.22 11.56
N PHE A 100 2.77 12.37 11.52
CA PHE A 100 2.31 13.64 12.06
C PHE A 100 0.91 14.06 11.57
N MET A 101 0.05 14.43 12.50
CA MET A 101 -1.32 14.91 12.25
C MET A 101 -1.63 16.25 12.92
N TRP A 102 -1.11 16.48 14.14
CA TRP A 102 -1.31 17.73 14.89
C TRP A 102 -0.12 18.03 15.79
N PRO A 103 0.12 19.31 16.14
CA PRO A 103 1.26 19.68 16.97
C PRO A 103 1.11 19.17 18.42
N GLY A 104 2.25 19.03 19.08
CA GLY A 104 2.35 18.60 20.47
C GLY A 104 2.75 17.14 20.63
N PRO A 105 2.86 16.64 21.87
CA PRO A 105 3.51 15.35 22.15
C PRO A 105 2.66 14.12 21.77
N TYR A 106 1.40 14.32 21.37
CA TYR A 106 0.48 13.22 21.05
C TYR A 106 -0.07 13.30 19.63
N GLY A 107 0.61 13.99 18.72
CA GLY A 107 0.16 14.17 17.33
C GLY A 107 0.84 13.25 16.33
N GLU A 108 1.67 12.29 16.77
CA GLU A 108 2.52 11.43 15.96
C GLU A 108 2.91 10.15 16.71
N TRP A 109 3.50 9.18 16.00
CA TRP A 109 4.10 7.94 16.51
C TRP A 109 3.13 6.85 16.98
N GLY A 110 3.57 5.99 17.91
CA GLY A 110 2.90 4.73 18.24
C GLY A 110 2.15 4.70 19.58
N SER A 111 2.10 5.84 20.32
CA SER A 111 1.43 5.84 21.63
C SER A 111 -0.03 5.43 21.52
N ARG A 112 -0.53 4.72 22.55
CA ARG A 112 -1.93 4.33 22.67
C ARG A 112 -2.88 5.53 22.53
N LYS A 113 -2.51 6.65 23.14
CA LYS A 113 -3.30 7.89 23.07
C LYS A 113 -3.45 8.40 21.65
N TYR A 114 -2.34 8.43 20.88
CA TYR A 114 -2.35 8.90 19.51
C TYR A 114 -3.11 7.95 18.58
N LEU A 115 -2.85 6.65 18.67
CA LEU A 115 -3.45 5.65 17.78
C LEU A 115 -4.98 5.62 17.91
N LEU A 116 -5.50 5.58 19.14
CA LEU A 116 -6.95 5.53 19.35
C LEU A 116 -7.66 6.84 19.00
N ALA A 117 -7.07 7.99 19.33
CA ALA A 117 -7.60 9.29 18.91
C ALA A 117 -7.62 9.43 17.38
N SER A 118 -6.57 8.94 16.70
CA SER A 118 -6.47 8.95 15.24
C SER A 118 -7.54 8.06 14.60
N LEU A 119 -7.75 6.84 15.14
CA LEU A 119 -8.80 5.95 14.65
C LEU A 119 -10.18 6.58 14.76
N ASP A 120 -10.50 7.21 15.90
CA ASP A 120 -11.78 7.89 16.09
C ASP A 120 -12.00 9.06 15.11
N GLN A 121 -10.93 9.80 14.81
CA GLN A 121 -10.97 10.86 13.80
C GLN A 121 -11.12 10.29 12.38
N SER A 122 -10.42 9.20 12.07
CA SER A 122 -10.51 8.52 10.77
C SER A 122 -11.92 7.99 10.51
N LEU A 123 -12.53 7.32 11.50
CA LEU A 123 -13.92 6.84 11.40
C LEU A 123 -14.91 7.98 11.12
N LYS A 124 -14.74 9.14 11.77
CA LYS A 124 -15.58 10.33 11.51
C LYS A 124 -15.42 10.84 10.07
N ARG A 125 -14.17 10.94 9.56
CA ARG A 125 -13.91 11.38 8.19
C ARG A 125 -14.45 10.38 7.16
N LEU A 126 -14.25 9.09 7.40
CA LEU A 126 -14.73 7.99 6.55
C LEU A 126 -16.24 7.79 6.63
N LYS A 127 -16.92 8.35 7.65
CA LYS A 127 -18.35 8.14 7.96
C LYS A 127 -18.68 6.65 8.15
N LEU A 128 -17.82 5.95 8.85
CA LEU A 128 -17.92 4.53 9.16
C LEU A 128 -17.93 4.31 10.67
N ASP A 129 -18.58 3.25 11.11
CA ASP A 129 -18.53 2.78 12.49
C ASP A 129 -17.28 1.93 12.75
N TYR A 130 -16.75 1.28 11.72
CA TYR A 130 -15.54 0.46 11.77
C TYR A 130 -14.77 0.50 10.44
N VAL A 131 -13.47 0.23 10.50
CA VAL A 131 -12.64 -0.13 9.34
C VAL A 131 -12.37 -1.63 9.33
N ASP A 132 -12.11 -2.19 8.16
CA ASP A 132 -11.78 -3.61 8.06
C ASP A 132 -10.38 -3.88 8.60
N ILE A 133 -9.40 -3.01 8.31
CA ILE A 133 -8.04 -3.15 8.80
C ILE A 133 -7.55 -1.82 9.37
N PHE A 134 -7.06 -1.84 10.62
CA PHE A 134 -6.36 -0.71 11.23
C PHE A 134 -4.88 -1.01 11.40
N TYR A 135 -4.00 -0.11 10.92
CA TYR A 135 -2.56 -0.30 10.97
C TYR A 135 -1.85 0.61 11.97
N SER A 136 -0.84 0.08 12.66
CA SER A 136 0.29 0.89 13.08
C SER A 136 1.14 1.21 11.84
N HIS A 137 1.23 2.51 11.48
CA HIS A 137 1.75 2.96 10.18
C HIS A 137 3.28 2.86 10.07
N ARG A 138 3.98 2.89 11.21
CA ARG A 138 5.42 2.69 11.32
C ARG A 138 5.80 2.27 12.73
N PHE A 139 6.96 1.66 12.90
CA PHE A 139 7.53 1.36 14.20
C PHE A 139 7.90 2.67 14.93
N ASP A 140 7.58 2.72 16.22
CA ASP A 140 7.97 3.80 17.13
C ASP A 140 9.05 3.26 18.08
N PRO A 141 10.31 3.74 17.98
CA PRO A 141 11.40 3.23 18.80
C PRO A 141 11.31 3.66 20.28
N ASP A 142 10.56 4.71 20.57
CA ASP A 142 10.47 5.33 21.90
C ASP A 142 9.23 4.88 22.70
N THR A 143 8.26 4.21 22.05
CA THR A 143 7.08 3.65 22.71
C THR A 143 7.23 2.14 22.86
N PRO A 144 6.99 1.56 24.08
CA PRO A 144 6.97 0.12 24.24
C PRO A 144 6.05 -0.55 23.23
N LEU A 145 6.54 -1.61 22.58
CA LEU A 145 5.78 -2.28 21.50
C LEU A 145 4.44 -2.85 22.03
N GLU A 146 4.42 -3.29 23.29
CA GLU A 146 3.22 -3.76 23.98
C GLU A 146 2.13 -2.68 24.09
N GLU A 147 2.52 -1.41 24.27
CA GLU A 147 1.57 -0.30 24.29
C GLU A 147 0.94 -0.10 22.91
N THR A 148 1.75 -0.07 21.87
CA THR A 148 1.29 0.06 20.49
C THR A 148 0.38 -1.10 20.09
N MET A 149 0.77 -2.35 20.37
CA MET A 149 -0.05 -3.53 20.08
C MET A 149 -1.31 -3.58 20.94
N GLY A 150 -1.26 -3.15 22.21
CA GLY A 150 -2.43 -3.01 23.08
C GLY A 150 -3.43 -1.94 22.60
N ALA A 151 -2.94 -0.90 21.88
CA ALA A 151 -3.85 0.05 21.21
C ALA A 151 -4.59 -0.61 20.05
N LEU A 152 -3.91 -1.44 19.24
CA LEU A 152 -4.54 -2.23 18.17
C LEU A 152 -5.56 -3.23 18.74
N GLU A 153 -5.24 -3.91 19.85
CA GLU A 153 -6.19 -4.76 20.58
C GLU A 153 -7.46 -4.01 20.93
N THR A 154 -7.31 -2.82 21.50
CA THR A 154 -8.45 -1.99 21.89
C THR A 154 -9.31 -1.60 20.70
N ALA A 155 -8.70 -1.30 19.55
CA ALA A 155 -9.43 -1.00 18.31
C ALA A 155 -10.33 -2.18 17.88
N VAL A 156 -9.82 -3.41 17.98
CA VAL A 156 -10.59 -4.63 17.65
C VAL A 156 -11.67 -4.90 18.71
N ARG A 157 -11.31 -4.89 19.99
CA ARG A 157 -12.27 -5.20 21.07
C ARG A 157 -13.41 -4.19 21.19
N SER A 158 -13.16 -2.95 20.82
CA SER A 158 -14.21 -1.92 20.76
C SER A 158 -15.07 -1.97 19.48
N GLY A 159 -14.79 -2.91 18.58
CA GLY A 159 -15.53 -3.06 17.32
C GLY A 159 -15.21 -1.99 16.27
N LYS A 160 -14.14 -1.21 16.45
CA LYS A 160 -13.73 -0.14 15.52
C LYS A 160 -12.81 -0.62 14.40
N ALA A 161 -12.26 -1.84 14.52
CA ALA A 161 -11.53 -2.53 13.47
C ALA A 161 -11.84 -4.02 13.52
N LEU A 162 -11.92 -4.69 12.36
CA LEU A 162 -12.11 -6.14 12.31
C LEU A 162 -10.78 -6.87 12.41
N TYR A 163 -9.76 -6.34 11.78
CA TYR A 163 -8.39 -6.88 11.72
C TYR A 163 -7.38 -5.77 11.98
N VAL A 164 -6.16 -6.20 12.33
CA VAL A 164 -5.04 -5.26 12.47
C VAL A 164 -3.88 -5.61 11.54
N GLY A 165 -3.09 -4.60 11.22
CA GLY A 165 -1.87 -4.68 10.45
C GLY A 165 -0.77 -3.79 11.03
N ILE A 166 0.44 -3.99 10.52
CA ILE A 166 1.57 -3.10 10.76
C ILE A 166 2.19 -2.71 9.42
N SER A 167 2.92 -1.61 9.38
CA SER A 167 3.58 -1.13 8.18
C SER A 167 5.01 -0.71 8.46
N SER A 168 5.94 -1.07 7.56
CA SER A 168 7.34 -0.68 7.61
C SER A 168 8.10 -1.10 8.88
N TYR A 169 7.71 -2.21 9.52
CA TYR A 169 8.46 -2.84 10.61
C TYR A 169 9.54 -3.76 10.05
N GLY A 170 10.71 -3.80 10.67
CA GLY A 170 11.75 -4.78 10.37
C GLY A 170 11.34 -6.21 10.73
N PRO A 171 12.11 -7.23 10.28
CA PRO A 171 11.77 -8.64 10.51
C PRO A 171 11.63 -9.00 11.99
N GLU A 172 12.54 -8.52 12.86
CA GLU A 172 12.53 -8.81 14.28
C GLU A 172 11.34 -8.19 14.99
N LYS A 173 11.09 -6.88 14.75
CA LYS A 173 9.94 -6.18 15.32
C LYS A 173 8.61 -6.71 14.80
N THR A 174 8.57 -7.23 13.58
CA THR A 174 7.40 -7.94 13.06
C THR A 174 7.13 -9.24 13.84
N ARG A 175 8.17 -10.00 14.16
CA ARG A 175 8.04 -11.23 14.97
C ARG A 175 7.61 -10.93 16.40
N GLU A 176 8.20 -9.92 17.03
CA GLU A 176 7.81 -9.46 18.38
C GLU A 176 6.34 -9.02 18.40
N ALA A 177 5.92 -8.16 17.46
CA ALA A 177 4.53 -7.71 17.33
C ALA A 177 3.57 -8.89 17.12
N ALA A 178 3.94 -9.87 16.29
CA ALA A 178 3.13 -11.07 16.06
C ALA A 178 2.98 -11.92 17.33
N ALA A 179 4.03 -12.04 18.15
CA ALA A 179 3.98 -12.76 19.42
C ALA A 179 3.02 -12.07 20.41
N ILE A 180 3.14 -10.74 20.58
CA ILE A 180 2.27 -9.95 21.46
C ILE A 180 0.81 -10.05 21.01
N LEU A 181 0.53 -9.82 19.73
CA LEU A 181 -0.86 -9.84 19.22
C LEU A 181 -1.48 -11.24 19.29
N ARG A 182 -0.67 -12.29 19.15
CA ARG A 182 -1.13 -13.68 19.35
C ARG A 182 -1.50 -13.96 20.80
N GLU A 183 -0.70 -13.51 21.76
CA GLU A 183 -1.01 -13.61 23.18
C GLU A 183 -2.30 -12.85 23.53
N LEU A 184 -2.48 -11.66 22.99
CA LEU A 184 -3.70 -10.86 23.11
C LEU A 184 -4.90 -11.42 22.32
N LYS A 185 -4.71 -12.48 21.53
CA LYS A 185 -5.73 -13.08 20.63
C LYS A 185 -6.35 -12.07 19.67
N VAL A 186 -5.52 -11.19 19.11
CA VAL A 186 -5.90 -10.17 18.13
C VAL A 186 -5.61 -10.68 16.72
N PRO A 187 -6.53 -10.53 15.75
CA PRO A 187 -6.35 -10.97 14.38
C PRO A 187 -5.37 -10.06 13.60
N PHE A 188 -4.08 -10.33 13.75
CA PHE A 188 -3.00 -9.69 12.98
C PHE A 188 -2.86 -10.41 11.63
N VAL A 189 -3.32 -9.78 10.57
CA VAL A 189 -3.51 -10.47 9.28
C VAL A 189 -2.55 -10.00 8.18
N ILE A 190 -1.94 -8.81 8.31
CA ILE A 190 -1.23 -8.20 7.18
C ILE A 190 -0.10 -7.27 7.61
N HIS A 191 1.00 -7.30 6.87
CA HIS A 191 2.09 -6.34 6.92
C HIS A 191 2.17 -5.55 5.61
N GLN A 192 2.35 -4.23 5.69
CA GLN A 192 2.46 -3.36 4.53
C GLN A 192 3.87 -2.76 4.43
N PRO A 193 4.81 -3.36 3.66
CA PRO A 193 6.15 -2.82 3.39
C PRO A 193 6.23 -2.15 2.02
N SER A 194 7.26 -1.28 1.83
CA SER A 194 7.70 -0.87 0.49
C SER A 194 8.44 -2.02 -0.20
N TYR A 195 8.08 -2.32 -1.45
CA TYR A 195 8.74 -3.35 -2.23
C TYR A 195 8.63 -3.09 -3.73
N SER A 196 9.75 -3.15 -4.42
CA SER A 196 9.82 -3.01 -5.88
C SER A 196 11.09 -3.65 -6.44
N LEU A 197 11.24 -3.66 -7.77
CA LEU A 197 12.48 -4.07 -8.45
C LEU A 197 13.74 -3.33 -7.97
N LEU A 198 13.58 -2.08 -7.50
CA LEU A 198 14.67 -1.21 -7.07
C LEU A 198 14.73 -0.99 -5.55
N ASN A 199 13.89 -1.71 -4.80
CA ASN A 199 13.84 -1.67 -3.33
C ASN A 199 13.46 -3.06 -2.82
N ARG A 200 14.44 -3.88 -2.47
CA ARG A 200 14.28 -5.32 -2.20
C ARG A 200 14.53 -5.72 -0.75
N TRP A 201 14.57 -4.77 0.18
CA TRP A 201 14.89 -5.01 1.58
C TRP A 201 14.04 -6.10 2.25
N VAL A 202 12.79 -6.26 1.84
CA VAL A 202 11.86 -7.27 2.39
C VAL A 202 12.34 -8.71 2.16
N GLU A 203 13.15 -8.94 1.12
CA GLU A 203 13.71 -10.25 0.80
C GLU A 203 14.79 -10.68 1.83
N GLN A 204 15.30 -9.74 2.64
CA GLN A 204 16.32 -9.96 3.67
C GLN A 204 15.68 -10.38 5.01
N GLY A 205 14.75 -11.32 4.98
CA GLY A 205 14.16 -11.95 6.17
C GLY A 205 12.69 -11.64 6.42
N LEU A 206 12.18 -10.45 6.06
CA LEU A 206 10.78 -10.09 6.36
C LEU A 206 9.77 -11.05 5.72
N LEU A 207 9.92 -11.37 4.43
CA LEU A 207 8.99 -12.29 3.75
C LEU A 207 8.97 -13.67 4.41
N ASN A 208 10.13 -14.16 4.89
CA ASN A 208 10.23 -15.43 5.61
C ASN A 208 9.49 -15.36 6.96
N VAL A 209 9.60 -14.24 7.68
CA VAL A 209 8.85 -14.04 8.94
C VAL A 209 7.36 -14.06 8.67
N LEU A 210 6.89 -13.36 7.66
CA LEU A 210 5.46 -13.28 7.32
C LEU A 210 4.90 -14.66 6.95
N GLU A 211 5.65 -15.46 6.19
CA GLU A 211 5.26 -16.82 5.83
C GLU A 211 5.19 -17.73 7.06
N GLN A 212 6.20 -17.69 7.93
CA GLN A 212 6.23 -18.47 9.17
C GLN A 212 5.08 -18.12 10.11
N GLU A 213 4.80 -16.83 10.28
CA GLU A 213 3.73 -16.34 11.13
C GLU A 213 2.33 -16.48 10.48
N GLY A 214 2.26 -16.73 9.17
CA GLY A 214 1.01 -16.83 8.42
C GLY A 214 0.32 -15.49 8.22
N ILE A 215 1.11 -14.42 8.08
CA ILE A 215 0.66 -13.05 7.89
C ILE A 215 0.77 -12.70 6.40
N GLY A 216 -0.25 -12.05 5.84
CA GLY A 216 -0.23 -11.57 4.47
C GLY A 216 0.71 -10.36 4.29
N CYS A 217 1.06 -10.10 3.05
CA CYS A 217 1.91 -8.96 2.68
C CYS A 217 1.24 -8.14 1.58
N ILE A 218 1.08 -6.84 1.80
CA ILE A 218 0.65 -5.91 0.77
C ILE A 218 1.80 -4.94 0.46
N ALA A 219 2.35 -5.03 -0.75
CA ALA A 219 3.51 -4.24 -1.16
C ALA A 219 3.11 -2.86 -1.66
N PHE A 220 3.52 -1.79 -0.95
CA PHE A 220 3.33 -0.43 -1.47
C PHE A 220 4.54 0.05 -2.28
N SER A 221 4.33 1.08 -3.11
CA SER A 221 5.32 1.61 -4.07
C SER A 221 5.92 0.54 -5.01
N PRO A 222 5.13 -0.39 -5.57
CA PRO A 222 5.66 -1.42 -6.48
C PRO A 222 6.27 -0.81 -7.76
N LEU A 223 5.90 0.41 -8.10
CA LEU A 223 6.43 1.19 -9.23
C LEU A 223 7.53 2.19 -8.81
N ALA A 224 8.12 2.06 -7.61
CA ALA A 224 9.17 2.96 -7.11
C ALA A 224 8.78 4.44 -7.31
N GLN A 225 7.58 4.83 -6.85
CA GLN A 225 7.00 6.17 -7.00
C GLN A 225 6.88 6.67 -8.47
N GLY A 226 6.77 5.75 -9.43
CA GLY A 226 6.64 6.03 -10.84
C GLY A 226 7.96 5.94 -11.63
N LEU A 227 9.08 5.62 -10.98
CA LEU A 227 10.36 5.40 -11.66
C LEU A 227 10.30 4.16 -12.57
N LEU A 228 9.60 3.11 -12.15
CA LEU A 228 9.37 1.89 -12.94
C LEU A 228 8.18 2.03 -13.90
N THR A 229 8.13 3.16 -14.59
CA THR A 229 7.21 3.45 -15.69
C THR A 229 7.97 4.07 -16.86
N THR A 230 7.33 4.24 -17.99
CA THR A 230 7.95 4.90 -19.17
C THR A 230 8.14 6.42 -18.97
N LYS A 231 7.62 6.98 -17.88
CA LYS A 231 7.56 8.43 -17.63
C LYS A 231 8.95 9.12 -17.66
N TYR A 232 9.99 8.44 -17.19
CA TYR A 232 11.33 9.02 -17.03
C TYR A 232 12.37 8.48 -18.02
N LEU A 233 11.98 7.60 -18.94
CA LEU A 233 12.91 6.99 -19.91
C LEU A 233 13.56 8.01 -20.86
N ASN A 234 12.81 9.04 -21.24
CA ASN A 234 13.21 10.06 -22.21
C ASN A 234 13.46 11.45 -21.56
N GLY A 235 13.70 11.47 -20.25
CA GLY A 235 13.90 12.71 -19.51
C GLY A 235 12.86 12.95 -18.43
N ILE A 236 12.95 14.08 -17.73
CA ILE A 236 12.06 14.45 -16.64
C ILE A 236 10.94 15.34 -17.18
N PRO A 237 9.66 14.89 -17.20
CA PRO A 237 8.56 15.76 -17.64
C PRO A 237 8.35 16.94 -16.68
N ASP A 238 8.09 18.13 -17.22
CA ASP A 238 7.89 19.37 -16.44
C ASP A 238 6.77 19.27 -15.39
N SER A 239 5.75 18.49 -15.65
CA SER A 239 4.61 18.24 -14.74
C SER A 239 4.87 17.12 -13.71
N SER A 240 6.09 16.57 -13.65
CA SER A 240 6.39 15.46 -12.76
C SER A 240 6.63 15.90 -11.32
N ARG A 241 6.36 15.00 -10.35
CA ARG A 241 6.75 15.19 -8.94
C ARG A 241 8.25 15.45 -8.76
N ALA A 242 9.08 14.93 -9.67
CA ALA A 242 10.50 15.15 -9.67
C ALA A 242 10.90 16.64 -9.90
N VAL A 243 10.06 17.41 -10.58
CA VAL A 243 10.24 18.86 -10.72
C VAL A 243 9.85 19.60 -9.45
N GLN A 244 8.80 19.12 -8.77
CA GLN A 244 8.25 19.76 -7.56
C GLN A 244 9.01 19.38 -6.28
N ASN A 245 9.72 18.26 -6.28
CA ASN A 245 10.45 17.73 -5.12
C ASN A 245 11.92 17.43 -5.50
N GLU A 246 12.82 18.34 -5.14
CA GLU A 246 14.25 18.25 -5.47
C GLU A 246 14.94 17.06 -4.77
N SER A 247 14.54 16.73 -3.53
CA SER A 247 15.06 15.56 -2.80
C SER A 247 14.71 14.27 -3.51
N PHE A 248 13.47 14.12 -3.93
CA PHE A 248 13.03 12.98 -4.74
C PHE A 248 13.86 12.85 -6.01
N ARG A 249 14.05 13.95 -6.74
CA ARG A 249 14.84 13.95 -7.98
C ARG A 249 16.30 13.54 -7.75
N LYS A 250 16.96 14.11 -6.74
CA LYS A 250 18.38 13.85 -6.45
C LYS A 250 18.63 12.40 -6.01
N SER A 251 17.74 11.83 -5.20
CA SER A 251 17.91 10.47 -4.66
C SER A 251 17.51 9.37 -5.64
N MET A 252 16.52 9.60 -6.49
CA MET A 252 15.91 8.54 -7.31
C MET A 252 16.29 8.61 -8.79
N LEU A 253 16.45 9.80 -9.37
CA LEU A 253 16.71 9.99 -10.79
C LEU A 253 18.22 10.12 -11.09
N THR A 254 19.03 9.24 -10.53
CA THR A 254 20.44 9.13 -10.87
C THR A 254 20.60 8.41 -12.22
N GLU A 255 21.68 8.70 -12.97
CA GLU A 255 21.94 8.01 -14.25
C GLU A 255 22.09 6.48 -14.04
N ALA A 256 22.63 6.06 -12.90
CA ALA A 256 22.71 4.64 -12.54
C ALA A 256 21.30 4.01 -12.47
N ASN A 257 20.37 4.62 -11.73
CA ASN A 257 19.00 4.14 -11.63
C ASN A 257 18.28 4.16 -12.98
N LEU A 258 18.48 5.22 -13.76
CA LEU A 258 17.87 5.32 -15.11
C LEU A 258 18.43 4.27 -16.09
N SER A 259 19.71 3.91 -15.99
CA SER A 259 20.29 2.81 -16.77
C SER A 259 19.63 1.47 -16.45
N HIS A 260 19.44 1.16 -15.17
CA HIS A 260 18.69 -0.02 -14.73
C HIS A 260 17.25 -0.01 -15.23
N VAL A 261 16.57 1.12 -15.13
CA VAL A 261 15.18 1.30 -15.61
C VAL A 261 15.08 1.04 -17.13
N ARG A 262 16.01 1.55 -17.93
CA ARG A 262 16.04 1.30 -19.39
C ARG A 262 16.21 -0.18 -19.70
N ALA A 263 17.17 -0.85 -19.06
CA ALA A 263 17.39 -2.27 -19.23
C ALA A 263 16.18 -3.12 -18.83
N LEU A 264 15.54 -2.80 -17.70
CA LEU A 264 14.30 -3.44 -17.26
C LEU A 264 13.15 -3.20 -18.25
N ASN A 265 13.06 -2.01 -18.84
CA ASN A 265 12.05 -1.72 -19.87
C ASN A 265 12.25 -2.56 -21.13
N GLU A 266 13.48 -2.81 -21.57
CA GLU A 266 13.74 -3.71 -22.69
C GLU A 266 13.27 -5.15 -22.41
N ILE A 267 13.46 -5.63 -21.17
CA ILE A 267 12.95 -6.95 -20.76
C ILE A 267 11.44 -6.96 -20.79
N ALA A 268 10.78 -5.92 -20.25
CA ALA A 268 9.32 -5.80 -20.28
C ALA A 268 8.76 -5.83 -21.70
N GLN A 269 9.37 -5.10 -22.63
CA GLN A 269 8.97 -5.10 -24.05
C GLN A 269 9.05 -6.48 -24.69
N ARG A 270 10.12 -7.26 -24.42
CA ARG A 270 10.25 -8.65 -24.90
C ARG A 270 9.16 -9.57 -24.35
N ARG A 271 8.63 -9.28 -23.17
CA ARG A 271 7.50 -9.98 -22.53
C ARG A 271 6.14 -9.52 -23.08
N GLY A 272 6.09 -8.53 -23.96
CA GLY A 272 4.83 -7.91 -24.41
C GLY A 272 4.12 -7.12 -23.30
N GLN A 273 4.85 -6.62 -22.31
CA GLN A 273 4.34 -5.85 -21.19
C GLN A 273 4.92 -4.42 -21.18
N SER A 274 4.19 -3.47 -20.59
CA SER A 274 4.84 -2.24 -20.18
C SER A 274 5.76 -2.50 -18.98
N LEU A 275 6.70 -1.58 -18.71
CA LEU A 275 7.57 -1.67 -17.55
C LEU A 275 6.77 -1.71 -16.24
N ALA A 276 5.69 -0.92 -16.14
CA ALA A 276 4.80 -0.92 -14.98
C ALA A 276 4.12 -2.28 -14.78
N GLN A 277 3.63 -2.89 -15.84
CA GLN A 277 3.01 -4.21 -15.78
C GLN A 277 4.01 -5.29 -15.34
N MET A 278 5.21 -5.30 -15.92
CA MET A 278 6.24 -6.25 -15.52
C MET A 278 6.67 -6.05 -14.06
N ALA A 279 6.84 -4.80 -13.60
CA ALA A 279 7.25 -4.50 -12.24
C ALA A 279 6.21 -4.98 -11.21
N ILE A 280 4.92 -4.77 -11.47
CA ILE A 280 3.84 -5.26 -10.60
C ILE A 280 3.77 -6.79 -10.64
N ALA A 281 3.82 -7.42 -11.81
CA ALA A 281 3.84 -8.87 -11.96
C ALA A 281 5.02 -9.49 -11.20
N TRP A 282 6.20 -8.85 -11.26
CA TRP A 282 7.39 -9.30 -10.56
C TRP A 282 7.24 -9.23 -9.03
N VAL A 283 6.66 -8.16 -8.50
CA VAL A 283 6.34 -8.06 -7.05
C VAL A 283 5.38 -9.18 -6.66
N LEU A 284 4.33 -9.40 -7.43
CA LEU A 284 3.31 -10.41 -7.17
C LEU A 284 3.76 -11.86 -7.37
N ARG A 285 4.94 -12.11 -7.97
CA ARG A 285 5.46 -13.47 -8.19
C ARG A 285 5.77 -14.23 -6.89
N LYS A 286 6.06 -13.51 -5.81
CA LYS A 286 6.37 -14.10 -4.50
C LYS A 286 5.08 -14.56 -3.82
N PRO A 287 4.97 -15.84 -3.39
CA PRO A 287 3.76 -16.36 -2.73
C PRO A 287 3.36 -15.58 -1.47
N ALA A 288 4.34 -15.06 -0.73
CA ALA A 288 4.09 -14.25 0.47
C ALA A 288 3.37 -12.92 0.16
N ILE A 289 3.42 -12.42 -1.09
CA ILE A 289 2.76 -11.17 -1.47
C ILE A 289 1.29 -11.42 -1.81
N THR A 290 0.40 -10.94 -0.95
CA THR A 290 -1.05 -11.02 -1.13
C THR A 290 -1.53 -10.06 -2.22
N SER A 291 -1.07 -8.80 -2.18
CA SER A 291 -1.54 -7.73 -3.07
C SER A 291 -0.43 -6.73 -3.35
N ALA A 292 -0.47 -6.10 -4.51
CA ALA A 292 0.30 -4.91 -4.83
C ALA A 292 -0.57 -3.66 -4.66
N LEU A 293 -0.13 -2.72 -3.84
CA LEU A 293 -0.83 -1.46 -3.59
C LEU A 293 -0.37 -0.41 -4.59
N VAL A 294 -1.25 -0.04 -5.51
CA VAL A 294 -0.97 0.94 -6.55
C VAL A 294 -1.61 2.29 -6.23
N GLY A 295 -0.88 3.36 -6.47
CA GLY A 295 -1.38 4.72 -6.48
C GLY A 295 -1.42 5.25 -7.91
N ALA A 296 -2.45 6.01 -8.24
CA ALA A 296 -2.61 6.58 -9.59
C ALA A 296 -3.17 7.99 -9.56
N SER A 297 -2.99 8.73 -10.65
CA SER A 297 -3.57 10.06 -10.85
C SER A 297 -4.65 10.09 -11.93
N SER A 298 -4.95 8.94 -12.53
CA SER A 298 -6.00 8.78 -13.55
C SER A 298 -6.39 7.31 -13.71
N TRP A 299 -7.61 7.09 -14.22
CA TRP A 299 -8.09 5.74 -14.50
C TRP A 299 -7.19 4.94 -15.46
N PRO A 300 -6.70 5.49 -16.59
CA PRO A 300 -5.82 4.73 -17.50
C PRO A 300 -4.57 4.16 -16.82
N GLN A 301 -4.03 4.83 -15.78
CA GLN A 301 -2.89 4.30 -15.02
C GLN A 301 -3.29 3.08 -14.17
N ILE A 302 -4.49 3.09 -13.58
CA ILE A 302 -5.01 1.94 -12.83
C ILE A 302 -5.25 0.77 -13.80
N GLU A 303 -5.90 1.04 -14.93
CA GLU A 303 -6.17 0.03 -15.98
C GLU A 303 -4.87 -0.59 -16.52
N GLU A 304 -3.82 0.21 -16.73
CA GLU A 304 -2.48 -0.28 -17.08
C GLU A 304 -1.95 -1.24 -16.01
N CYS A 305 -2.06 -0.86 -14.73
CA CYS A 305 -1.63 -1.72 -13.62
C CYS A 305 -2.40 -3.05 -13.58
N LEU A 306 -3.70 -3.05 -13.83
CA LEU A 306 -4.52 -4.28 -13.91
C LEU A 306 -4.02 -5.21 -15.02
N GLY A 307 -3.48 -4.68 -16.11
CA GLY A 307 -2.86 -5.43 -17.20
C GLY A 307 -1.68 -6.30 -16.77
N ALA A 308 -1.04 -6.03 -15.61
CA ALA A 308 0.05 -6.83 -15.08
C ALA A 308 -0.35 -8.29 -14.81
N LEU A 309 -1.62 -8.53 -14.51
CA LEU A 309 -2.14 -9.85 -14.13
C LEU A 309 -2.33 -10.80 -15.34
N ARG A 310 -2.28 -10.26 -16.57
CA ARG A 310 -2.43 -11.07 -17.79
C ARG A 310 -1.21 -11.94 -18.09
N ASN A 311 -0.01 -11.52 -17.65
CA ASN A 311 1.25 -12.24 -17.83
C ASN A 311 2.08 -12.18 -16.53
N GLY A 312 1.62 -12.91 -15.50
CA GLY A 312 2.21 -12.91 -14.15
C GLY A 312 3.33 -13.94 -13.94
N SER A 313 3.52 -14.90 -14.86
CA SER A 313 4.56 -15.93 -14.75
C SER A 313 5.88 -15.47 -15.37
N PHE A 314 6.99 -15.95 -14.80
CA PHE A 314 8.35 -15.67 -15.26
C PHE A 314 9.11 -16.96 -15.47
N GLN A 315 9.87 -17.04 -16.57
CA GLN A 315 10.87 -18.08 -16.75
C GLN A 315 12.14 -17.74 -15.94
N GLN A 316 12.93 -18.75 -15.55
CA GLN A 316 14.13 -18.51 -14.75
C GLN A 316 15.12 -17.57 -15.44
N GLU A 317 15.33 -17.73 -16.74
CA GLU A 317 16.19 -16.84 -17.54
C GLU A 317 15.74 -15.37 -17.53
N GLU A 318 14.41 -15.13 -17.47
CA GLU A 318 13.88 -13.78 -17.37
C GLU A 318 14.17 -13.19 -15.98
N LEU A 319 14.00 -14.00 -14.91
CA LEU A 319 14.32 -13.59 -13.55
C LEU A 319 15.81 -13.27 -13.40
N ASP A 320 16.69 -14.10 -13.98
CA ASP A 320 18.15 -13.88 -13.92
C ASP A 320 18.53 -12.56 -14.62
N ARG A 321 17.90 -12.26 -15.78
CA ARG A 321 18.10 -10.99 -16.47
C ARG A 321 17.53 -9.80 -15.69
N ILE A 322 16.37 -9.96 -15.07
CA ILE A 322 15.77 -8.93 -14.21
C ILE A 322 16.67 -8.68 -13.01
N ASP A 323 17.16 -9.74 -12.34
CA ASP A 323 18.00 -9.64 -11.16
C ASP A 323 19.35 -8.95 -11.44
N ALA A 324 19.88 -9.04 -12.66
CA ALA A 324 21.07 -8.30 -13.07
C ALA A 324 20.87 -6.76 -13.07
N HIS A 325 19.62 -6.30 -13.16
CA HIS A 325 19.26 -4.88 -13.21
C HIS A 325 18.35 -4.43 -12.06
N ALA A 326 17.77 -5.35 -11.30
CA ALA A 326 16.94 -5.09 -10.13
C ALA A 326 17.82 -4.88 -8.88
N ALA A 327 18.74 -3.93 -8.96
CA ALA A 327 19.62 -3.57 -7.86
C ALA A 327 18.90 -2.65 -6.85
N ASP A 328 19.34 -2.69 -5.58
CA ASP A 328 18.88 -1.70 -4.61
C ASP A 328 19.36 -0.31 -5.03
N GLY A 329 18.45 0.51 -5.46
CA GLY A 329 18.70 1.87 -5.95
C GLY A 329 18.79 2.92 -4.83
N GLY A 330 18.87 2.50 -3.56
CA GLY A 330 18.81 3.42 -2.40
C GLY A 330 17.42 4.06 -2.26
N LEU A 331 16.38 3.39 -2.75
CA LEU A 331 15.02 3.95 -2.86
C LEU A 331 14.13 3.66 -1.65
N ASN A 332 14.65 3.04 -0.59
CA ASN A 332 13.92 2.86 0.64
C ASN A 332 13.93 4.15 1.48
N ILE A 333 13.12 5.13 1.06
CA ILE A 333 12.97 6.40 1.81
C ILE A 333 12.30 6.19 3.18
N TRP A 334 11.79 5.01 3.47
CA TRP A 334 11.21 4.60 4.75
C TRP A 334 12.18 3.73 5.58
N ALA A 335 13.47 3.70 5.20
CA ALA A 335 14.49 2.87 5.86
C ALA A 335 14.60 3.15 7.38
N ALA A 336 14.47 4.42 7.79
CA ALA A 336 14.47 4.78 9.20
C ALA A 336 13.39 4.06 10.03
N SER A 337 12.24 3.75 9.44
CA SER A 337 11.16 3.00 10.10
C SER A 337 11.32 1.48 10.00
N SER A 338 11.98 0.98 8.96
CA SER A 338 12.11 -0.47 8.70
C SER A 338 13.41 -1.07 9.22
N GLN A 339 14.40 -0.24 9.55
CA GLN A 339 15.72 -0.67 10.04
C GLN A 339 15.95 -0.30 11.52
N SER A 340 15.02 0.40 12.17
CA SER A 340 15.04 0.68 13.60
C SER A 340 14.61 -0.60 14.35
N GLY A 341 15.55 -1.45 14.69
CA GLY A 341 15.27 -2.67 15.44
C GLY A 341 16.38 -3.66 15.33
#